data_5ada3945d76fd71ff29f018c4cd465c9
#
_entry.id   5ada3945d76fd71ff29f018c4cd465c9
#
_cell.length_a   1.000
_cell.length_b   1.000
_cell.length_c   1.000
_cell.angle_alpha   90.00
_cell.angle_beta   90.00
_cell.angle_gamma   90.00
#
_symmetry.space_group_name_H-M   'P 1'
#
loop_
_entity.id
_entity.type
_entity.pdbx_description
1 polymer ?
#
loop_
_entity_poly.entity_id
_entity_poly.type
_entity_poly.pdbx_seq_one_letter_code
_entity_poly.pdbx_strand_id
1 'polypeptide(L)'
;MSLSKFKFRQNSSGYKIICLIIFLFISIHSNAQNEKFTISGRGITIKQVFEQIEAQSKYTVAYSKAQIDDGRKITINVKKAELKEVLEKALKDTGFTYKINGLHIIIIPVPSNSSQSVTPRQTIKGIVKDAASGSSIPYANVVLSNTHPQIGTTSDSLGYFRFNSIPIGRYDIQVSYLGYEPAVMKEILLTSTKEVNCDIALVENSQKLDEVVVRARINKERPLNAMALTGGRMISVEEANRFAGGLDDPARLATSFAGVAGTPGINAIAIRGNSPQFLQWKMEGIEIPNPTHFADVAGVGGGLFSGLSSQVMGNSDFFTGAFPAEYNNALSGVFDMTIRNGNSEKYEHSFQIANLGLDFASEGPINKKSGSSYIFDYRYSTTGLMGAFTDNTGISYQDLTFKLNFPTRKAGTFSIWGIGLLDIDKYEAMKNRSEWETFDNRQKGNIKMAKAAGGITHRYNLARDAYFKTSLAATYSDNRPKVEQLLGQNSSYYLPVVDMKSTNLDIVLNSYFNKKYSARHTNRSGITITGLLYDLDFNLSPNFGQNLPMQKIVKGNGEAMVLSAYSNSIFKLTDEL
;
A
#
# COMPACT_ATOMS: atom_id res chain seq x y z
N MET A 1 3.80 -11.28 -52.73
CA MET A 1 5.17 -10.78 -52.58
C MET A 1 5.62 -11.15 -51.16
N SER A 2 6.61 -12.00 -51.11
CA SER A 2 7.10 -12.76 -49.94
C SER A 2 7.80 -11.87 -48.92
N LEU A 3 7.48 -12.02 -47.65
CA LEU A 3 8.34 -11.63 -46.53
C LEU A 3 8.53 -12.85 -45.61
N SER A 4 9.48 -13.66 -45.99
CA SER A 4 10.04 -14.72 -45.18
C SER A 4 11.27 -14.18 -44.42
N LYS A 5 11.44 -14.70 -43.20
CA LYS A 5 12.69 -14.77 -42.42
C LYS A 5 13.04 -13.54 -41.55
N PHE A 6 12.51 -13.55 -40.32
CA PHE A 6 13.34 -13.10 -39.20
C PHE A 6 13.61 -14.29 -38.27
N LYS A 7 14.81 -14.83 -38.37
CA LYS A 7 15.38 -15.77 -37.41
C LYS A 7 15.83 -14.98 -36.19
N PHE A 8 15.17 -15.13 -35.07
CA PHE A 8 15.72 -14.71 -33.80
C PHE A 8 16.88 -15.64 -33.40
N ARG A 9 18.08 -15.09 -33.43
CA ARG A 9 19.28 -15.70 -32.92
C ARG A 9 19.18 -15.78 -31.40
N GLN A 10 19.05 -16.98 -30.86
CA GLN A 10 19.22 -17.26 -29.44
C GLN A 10 20.60 -16.77 -28.99
N ASN A 11 20.64 -15.69 -28.25
CA ASN A 11 21.86 -15.20 -27.60
C ASN A 11 21.95 -15.81 -26.21
N SER A 12 22.62 -16.95 -26.08
CA SER A 12 22.85 -17.70 -24.84
C SER A 12 23.76 -16.98 -23.82
N SER A 13 24.09 -15.71 -24.05
CA SER A 13 25.01 -14.94 -23.20
C SER A 13 24.36 -14.36 -21.93
N GLY A 14 23.05 -14.15 -21.92
CA GLY A 14 22.38 -13.54 -20.77
C GLY A 14 22.36 -14.42 -19.50
N TYR A 15 22.18 -15.71 -19.66
CA TYR A 15 22.16 -16.65 -18.53
C TYR A 15 23.55 -16.86 -17.92
N LYS A 16 24.61 -16.75 -18.72
CA LYS A 16 25.99 -16.87 -18.21
C LYS A 16 26.38 -15.67 -17.33
N ILE A 17 25.85 -14.50 -17.60
CA ILE A 17 26.14 -13.30 -16.82
C ILE A 17 25.40 -13.33 -15.46
N ILE A 18 24.17 -13.81 -15.42
CA ILE A 18 23.39 -13.94 -14.15
C ILE A 18 24.01 -15.06 -13.27
N CYS A 19 24.39 -16.17 -13.84
CA CYS A 19 25.11 -17.21 -13.10
C CYS A 19 26.50 -16.76 -12.65
N LEU A 20 27.19 -15.92 -13.42
CA LEU A 20 28.49 -15.36 -13.05
C LEU A 20 28.39 -14.36 -11.91
N ILE A 21 27.34 -13.55 -11.86
CA ILE A 21 27.08 -12.60 -10.77
C ILE A 21 26.72 -13.34 -9.48
N ILE A 22 25.95 -14.41 -9.54
CA ILE A 22 25.63 -15.27 -8.39
C ILE A 22 26.89 -16.02 -7.92
N PHE A 23 27.79 -16.43 -8.83
CA PHE A 23 29.05 -17.09 -8.47
C PHE A 23 30.10 -16.12 -7.91
N LEU A 24 30.08 -14.84 -8.29
CA LEU A 24 31.00 -13.83 -7.76
C LEU A 24 30.68 -13.41 -6.32
N PHE A 25 29.43 -13.58 -5.87
CA PHE A 25 29.06 -13.31 -4.47
C PHE A 25 29.40 -14.44 -3.49
N ILE A 26 29.82 -15.61 -3.99
CA ILE A 26 30.17 -16.78 -3.15
C ILE A 26 31.69 -16.91 -2.93
N SER A 27 32.51 -16.05 -3.52
CA SER A 27 33.98 -16.25 -3.54
C SER A 27 34.79 -15.18 -2.79
N ILE A 28 34.26 -14.62 -1.69
CA ILE A 28 35.10 -13.91 -0.73
C ILE A 28 35.28 -14.79 0.51
N HIS A 29 36.00 -15.89 0.34
CA HIS A 29 36.62 -16.56 1.48
C HIS A 29 37.98 -15.88 1.69
N SER A 30 38.08 -15.06 2.73
CA SER A 30 39.37 -14.59 3.24
C SER A 30 40.19 -15.80 3.65
N ASN A 31 41.34 -15.96 3.05
CA ASN A 31 42.36 -16.89 3.51
C ASN A 31 42.83 -16.44 4.91
N ALA A 32 42.21 -16.94 5.95
CA ALA A 32 42.80 -16.97 7.27
C ALA A 32 43.94 -17.98 7.22
N GLN A 33 45.16 -17.54 7.40
CA GLN A 33 46.30 -18.43 7.57
C GLN A 33 46.03 -19.40 8.72
N ASN A 34 45.97 -20.71 8.42
CA ASN A 34 45.78 -21.79 9.39
C ASN A 34 47.07 -21.95 10.22
N GLU A 35 47.35 -21.06 11.18
CA GLU A 35 48.40 -21.27 12.18
C GLU A 35 47.97 -22.39 13.10
N LYS A 36 48.82 -23.40 13.29
CA LYS A 36 48.54 -24.56 14.14
C LYS A 36 49.33 -24.49 15.43
N PHE A 37 48.65 -24.66 16.54
CA PHE A 37 49.19 -24.53 17.89
C PHE A 37 49.43 -25.88 18.54
N THR A 38 50.51 -26.00 19.26
CA THR A 38 50.79 -27.17 20.10
C THR A 38 51.06 -26.69 21.54
N ILE A 39 50.09 -26.94 22.42
CA ILE A 39 50.13 -26.52 23.82
C ILE A 39 49.73 -27.71 24.68
N SER A 40 50.60 -28.09 25.61
CA SER A 40 50.36 -29.18 26.55
C SER A 40 50.89 -28.85 27.94
N GLY A 41 50.06 -29.04 28.95
CA GLY A 41 50.44 -28.90 30.34
C GLY A 41 49.33 -29.30 31.31
N ARG A 42 49.73 -29.83 32.47
CA ARG A 42 48.85 -30.07 33.59
C ARG A 42 49.03 -28.97 34.63
N GLY A 43 47.94 -28.31 35.01
CA GLY A 43 47.98 -27.24 36.02
C GLY A 43 48.67 -25.94 35.55
N ILE A 44 48.74 -25.66 34.26
CA ILE A 44 49.20 -24.39 33.71
C ILE A 44 48.14 -23.30 33.85
N THR A 45 48.55 -22.06 34.02
CA THR A 45 47.57 -20.96 34.14
C THR A 45 47.02 -20.53 32.77
N ILE A 46 45.83 -19.96 32.78
CA ILE A 46 45.23 -19.38 31.56
C ILE A 46 46.16 -18.35 30.94
N LYS A 47 46.82 -17.54 31.77
CA LYS A 47 47.84 -16.57 31.33
C LYS A 47 48.98 -17.25 30.56
N GLN A 48 49.52 -18.37 31.07
CA GLN A 48 50.55 -19.13 30.37
C GLN A 48 50.09 -19.71 29.01
N VAL A 49 48.82 -20.06 28.89
CA VAL A 49 48.25 -20.48 27.58
C VAL A 49 48.19 -19.31 26.61
N PHE A 50 47.81 -18.12 27.08
CA PHE A 50 47.81 -16.92 26.23
C PHE A 50 49.22 -16.54 25.76
N GLU A 51 50.18 -16.56 26.66
CA GLU A 51 51.60 -16.32 26.35
C GLU A 51 52.14 -17.34 25.34
N GLN A 52 51.71 -18.62 25.40
CA GLN A 52 52.09 -19.63 24.39
C GLN A 52 51.40 -19.42 23.03
N ILE A 53 50.20 -18.87 22.99
CA ILE A 53 49.55 -18.47 21.74
C ILE A 53 50.30 -17.34 21.08
N GLU A 54 50.66 -16.32 21.86
CA GLU A 54 51.43 -15.16 21.38
C GLU A 54 52.84 -15.56 20.91
N ALA A 55 53.49 -16.51 21.59
CA ALA A 55 54.80 -17.00 21.22
C ALA A 55 54.83 -17.86 19.95
N GLN A 56 53.71 -18.53 19.60
CA GLN A 56 53.61 -19.42 18.45
C GLN A 56 52.95 -18.75 17.23
N SER A 57 52.52 -17.48 17.35
CA SER A 57 51.78 -16.79 16.29
C SER A 57 52.03 -15.29 16.30
N LYS A 58 51.37 -14.58 15.39
CA LYS A 58 51.36 -13.10 15.35
C LYS A 58 50.18 -12.51 16.14
N TYR A 59 49.38 -13.37 16.79
CA TYR A 59 48.21 -12.93 17.56
C TYR A 59 48.67 -12.31 18.90
N THR A 60 47.92 -11.29 19.33
CA THR A 60 48.07 -10.69 20.69
C THR A 60 46.75 -10.90 21.45
N VAL A 61 46.83 -11.30 22.72
CA VAL A 61 45.65 -11.56 23.55
C VAL A 61 45.42 -10.41 24.51
N ALA A 62 44.30 -9.71 24.31
CA ALA A 62 43.87 -8.60 25.14
C ALA A 62 42.74 -9.03 26.09
N TYR A 63 42.91 -8.83 27.38
CA TYR A 63 41.92 -9.12 28.43
C TYR A 63 42.06 -8.20 29.63
N SER A 64 40.99 -8.09 30.42
CA SER A 64 40.97 -7.32 31.67
C SER A 64 41.28 -8.23 32.86
N LYS A 65 42.41 -8.02 33.51
CA LYS A 65 42.81 -8.76 34.73
C LYS A 65 41.82 -8.59 35.90
N ALA A 66 41.01 -7.55 35.90
CA ALA A 66 39.99 -7.32 36.92
C ALA A 66 38.73 -8.20 36.69
N GLN A 67 38.59 -8.77 35.51
CA GLN A 67 37.39 -9.53 35.13
C GLN A 67 37.66 -11.03 35.00
N ILE A 68 38.82 -11.46 34.50
CA ILE A 68 39.19 -12.86 34.34
C ILE A 68 40.29 -13.25 35.34
N ASP A 69 40.07 -14.36 36.03
CA ASP A 69 41.12 -14.98 36.86
C ASP A 69 42.12 -15.70 35.92
N ASP A 70 43.13 -14.96 35.46
CA ASP A 70 44.17 -15.46 34.56
C ASP A 70 45.15 -16.41 35.26
N GLY A 71 45.14 -16.46 36.60
CA GLY A 71 45.88 -17.39 37.43
C GLY A 71 45.24 -18.78 37.59
N ARG A 72 43.98 -18.93 37.11
CA ARG A 72 43.27 -20.21 37.18
C ARG A 72 44.04 -21.30 36.45
N LYS A 73 44.28 -22.41 37.16
CA LYS A 73 45.00 -23.57 36.64
C LYS A 73 44.10 -24.46 35.80
N ILE A 74 44.52 -24.80 34.60
CA ILE A 74 43.83 -25.65 33.67
C ILE A 74 44.74 -26.79 33.17
N THR A 75 44.13 -27.86 32.68
CA THR A 75 44.85 -28.90 31.98
C THR A 75 44.49 -28.84 30.50
N ILE A 76 45.46 -28.61 29.66
CA ILE A 76 45.28 -28.50 28.23
C ILE A 76 46.28 -29.40 27.50
N ASN A 77 45.81 -30.13 26.50
CA ASN A 77 46.66 -30.94 25.64
C ASN A 77 46.13 -30.85 24.22
N VAL A 78 46.77 -30.06 23.38
CA VAL A 78 46.45 -29.89 21.96
C VAL A 78 47.74 -30.01 21.13
N LYS A 79 47.67 -30.77 20.05
CA LYS A 79 48.76 -30.94 19.08
C LYS A 79 48.28 -30.56 17.69
N LYS A 80 48.98 -29.56 17.09
CA LYS A 80 48.63 -29.04 15.76
C LYS A 80 47.13 -28.62 15.64
N ALA A 81 46.57 -28.05 16.71
CA ALA A 81 45.21 -27.60 16.78
C ALA A 81 45.03 -26.19 16.18
N GLU A 82 43.84 -25.86 15.74
CA GLU A 82 43.50 -24.51 15.32
C GLU A 82 43.35 -23.57 16.53
N LEU A 83 43.57 -22.27 16.33
CA LEU A 83 43.42 -21.25 17.35
C LEU A 83 42.07 -21.32 18.10
N LYS A 84 41.03 -21.58 17.35
CA LYS A 84 39.66 -21.75 17.90
C LYS A 84 39.59 -22.87 18.93
N GLU A 85 40.11 -24.03 18.64
CA GLU A 85 40.14 -25.18 19.56
C GLU A 85 40.92 -24.91 20.82
N VAL A 86 42.07 -24.21 20.68
CA VAL A 86 42.91 -23.82 21.84
C VAL A 86 42.14 -22.87 22.76
N LEU A 87 41.54 -21.82 22.21
CA LEU A 87 40.81 -20.82 22.99
C LEU A 87 39.55 -21.41 23.65
N GLU A 88 38.80 -22.27 22.95
CA GLU A 88 37.64 -22.96 23.50
C GLU A 88 37.99 -23.86 24.68
N LYS A 89 39.13 -24.57 24.58
CA LYS A 89 39.64 -25.39 25.70
C LYS A 89 40.18 -24.54 26.85
N ALA A 90 40.89 -23.46 26.56
CA ALA A 90 41.45 -22.59 27.57
C ALA A 90 40.38 -21.81 28.37
N LEU A 91 39.31 -21.41 27.70
CA LEU A 91 38.23 -20.62 28.30
C LEU A 91 37.03 -21.46 28.79
N LYS A 92 37.12 -22.79 28.67
CA LYS A 92 36.03 -23.69 29.12
C LYS A 92 35.74 -23.46 30.60
N ASP A 93 34.48 -23.32 30.96
CA ASP A 93 33.96 -23.13 32.33
C ASP A 93 34.52 -21.87 33.05
N THR A 94 35.01 -20.88 32.30
CA THR A 94 35.51 -19.62 32.86
C THR A 94 34.46 -18.51 32.86
N GLY A 95 33.38 -18.64 32.12
CA GLY A 95 32.39 -17.59 31.89
C GLY A 95 32.86 -16.54 30.87
N PHE A 96 33.93 -16.80 30.11
CA PHE A 96 34.48 -15.91 29.09
C PHE A 96 34.50 -16.59 27.72
N THR A 97 34.41 -15.79 26.69
CA THR A 97 34.56 -16.16 25.28
C THR A 97 35.57 -15.20 24.64
N TYR A 98 35.79 -15.35 23.34
CA TYR A 98 36.75 -14.50 22.63
C TYR A 98 36.17 -13.94 21.35
N LYS A 99 36.69 -12.82 20.89
CA LYS A 99 36.46 -12.22 19.58
C LYS A 99 37.81 -11.94 18.91
N ILE A 100 37.98 -12.39 17.68
CA ILE A 100 39.18 -12.15 16.89
C ILE A 100 38.91 -10.94 15.98
N ASN A 101 39.76 -9.92 16.09
CA ASN A 101 39.71 -8.74 15.26
C ASN A 101 41.12 -8.50 14.64
N GLY A 102 41.30 -8.95 13.39
CA GLY A 102 42.62 -8.99 12.75
C GLY A 102 43.59 -9.90 13.52
N LEU A 103 44.69 -9.36 14.04
CA LEU A 103 45.66 -10.08 14.85
C LEU A 103 45.44 -9.97 16.38
N HIS A 104 44.32 -9.36 16.81
CA HIS A 104 43.99 -9.21 18.21
C HIS A 104 42.89 -10.16 18.65
N ILE A 105 43.17 -10.95 19.67
CA ILE A 105 42.22 -11.84 20.36
C ILE A 105 41.74 -11.10 21.61
N ILE A 106 40.50 -10.69 21.64
CA ILE A 106 39.88 -9.97 22.76
C ILE A 106 39.06 -10.96 23.57
N ILE A 107 39.41 -11.17 24.85
CA ILE A 107 38.62 -12.01 25.75
C ILE A 107 37.52 -11.17 26.37
N ILE A 108 36.28 -11.63 26.17
CA ILE A 108 35.05 -10.96 26.62
C ILE A 108 34.22 -11.91 27.49
N PRO A 109 33.48 -11.43 28.48
CA PRO A 109 32.55 -12.27 29.24
C PRO A 109 31.60 -12.96 28.25
N VAL A 110 31.31 -14.24 28.47
CA VAL A 110 30.20 -14.90 27.78
C VAL A 110 28.99 -14.04 28.10
N PRO A 111 28.27 -13.48 27.10
CA PRO A 111 27.04 -12.79 27.38
C PRO A 111 26.16 -13.79 28.13
N SER A 112 25.85 -13.49 29.39
CA SER A 112 24.85 -14.28 30.13
C SER A 112 23.66 -14.31 29.22
N ASN A 113 23.21 -15.52 28.84
CA ASN A 113 22.00 -15.77 28.05
C ASN A 113 20.74 -15.34 28.84
N SER A 114 20.65 -14.10 29.22
CA SER A 114 19.43 -13.37 29.04
C SER A 114 19.41 -13.03 27.55
N SER A 115 18.85 -13.89 26.74
CA SER A 115 18.32 -13.53 25.43
C SER A 115 17.27 -12.47 25.70
N GLN A 116 17.67 -11.24 25.95
CA GLN A 116 16.90 -10.11 25.53
C GLN A 116 16.94 -10.24 24.00
N SER A 117 15.95 -10.95 23.47
CA SER A 117 15.58 -10.77 22.08
C SER A 117 15.49 -9.27 21.91
N VAL A 118 16.43 -8.68 21.17
CA VAL A 118 16.36 -7.25 20.83
C VAL A 118 15.11 -7.14 19.99
N THR A 119 13.99 -6.88 20.66
CA THR A 119 12.72 -6.68 19.98
C THR A 119 12.94 -5.53 19.04
N PRO A 120 12.83 -5.73 17.73
CA PRO A 120 12.99 -4.66 16.77
C PRO A 120 12.13 -3.48 17.18
N ARG A 121 12.62 -2.27 16.99
CA ARG A 121 11.95 -1.04 17.38
C ARG A 121 11.74 -0.16 16.17
N GLN A 122 10.63 0.55 16.12
CA GLN A 122 10.27 1.41 15.01
C GLN A 122 9.60 2.70 15.51
N THR A 123 9.23 3.58 14.59
CA THR A 123 8.66 4.90 14.83
C THR A 123 7.18 4.93 14.44
N ILE A 124 6.35 5.53 15.30
CA ILE A 124 4.98 5.94 14.99
C ILE A 124 4.97 7.47 14.96
N LYS A 125 4.45 8.05 13.90
CA LYS A 125 4.35 9.52 13.73
C LYS A 125 3.03 9.90 13.07
N GLY A 126 2.69 11.16 13.09
CA GLY A 126 1.48 11.66 12.44
C GLY A 126 1.22 13.12 12.73
N ILE A 127 0.05 13.59 12.32
CA ILE A 127 -0.40 14.96 12.56
C ILE A 127 -1.80 14.95 13.17
N VAL A 128 -2.02 15.79 14.17
CA VAL A 128 -3.33 16.03 14.75
C VAL A 128 -3.98 17.24 14.09
N LYS A 129 -5.22 17.07 13.60
CA LYS A 129 -5.96 18.10 12.86
C LYS A 129 -7.37 18.27 13.42
N ASP A 130 -7.95 19.43 13.23
CA ASP A 130 -9.40 19.67 13.41
C ASP A 130 -10.16 19.01 12.25
N ALA A 131 -11.16 18.20 12.52
CA ALA A 131 -11.92 17.45 11.52
C ALA A 131 -12.69 18.35 10.55
N ALA A 132 -13.22 19.47 11.02
CA ALA A 132 -14.05 20.37 10.22
C ALA A 132 -13.23 21.34 9.36
N SER A 133 -12.17 21.95 9.92
CA SER A 133 -11.33 22.91 9.21
C SER A 133 -10.09 22.27 8.59
N GLY A 134 -9.69 21.08 9.06
CA GLY A 134 -8.44 20.42 8.68
C GLY A 134 -7.18 21.17 9.11
N SER A 135 -7.30 22.13 9.99
CA SER A 135 -6.19 22.87 10.58
C SER A 135 -5.46 22.02 11.61
N SER A 136 -4.15 22.18 11.68
CA SER A 136 -3.34 21.48 12.67
C SER A 136 -3.68 21.91 14.09
N ILE A 137 -3.71 20.94 15.00
CA ILE A 137 -3.93 21.17 16.44
C ILE A 137 -2.58 21.02 17.15
N PRO A 138 -1.99 22.12 17.62
CA PRO A 138 -0.74 22.07 18.37
C PRO A 138 -0.97 21.60 19.81
N TYR A 139 0.04 20.98 20.38
CA TYR A 139 0.09 20.58 21.79
C TYR A 139 -1.03 19.63 22.25
N ALA A 140 -1.60 18.85 21.33
CA ALA A 140 -2.53 17.78 21.66
C ALA A 140 -1.79 16.63 22.36
N ASN A 141 -2.41 16.05 23.38
CA ASN A 141 -1.91 14.88 24.07
C ASN A 141 -2.09 13.64 23.21
N VAL A 142 -1.03 12.89 23.00
CA VAL A 142 -1.03 11.64 22.22
C VAL A 142 -0.43 10.53 23.07
N VAL A 143 -1.17 9.44 23.25
CA VAL A 143 -0.80 8.36 24.18
C VAL A 143 -1.00 7.00 23.53
N LEU A 144 -0.06 6.08 23.74
CA LEU A 144 -0.22 4.66 23.43
C LEU A 144 -0.94 4.00 24.63
N SER A 145 -2.26 3.85 24.51
CA SER A 145 -3.14 3.52 25.66
C SER A 145 -3.01 2.08 26.14
N ASN A 146 -2.49 1.17 25.31
CA ASN A 146 -2.31 -0.26 25.62
C ASN A 146 -0.87 -0.62 26.05
N THR A 147 -0.06 0.37 26.47
CA THR A 147 1.32 0.14 26.97
C THR A 147 1.41 0.24 28.49
N HIS A 148 2.30 -0.56 29.11
CA HIS A 148 2.58 -0.52 30.53
C HIS A 148 4.10 -0.47 30.78
N PRO A 149 4.70 0.63 31.26
CA PRO A 149 4.05 1.94 31.57
C PRO A 149 3.50 2.62 30.29
N GLN A 150 2.53 3.50 30.50
CA GLN A 150 1.90 4.23 29.41
C GLN A 150 2.90 5.17 28.73
N ILE A 151 3.00 5.10 27.40
CA ILE A 151 3.93 5.94 26.62
C ILE A 151 3.12 7.09 26.02
N GLY A 152 3.53 8.32 26.30
CA GLY A 152 2.87 9.54 25.83
C GLY A 152 3.83 10.49 25.14
N THR A 153 3.29 11.34 24.27
CA THR A 153 3.94 12.49 23.63
C THR A 153 2.91 13.59 23.42
N THR A 154 3.34 14.76 22.96
CA THR A 154 2.47 15.86 22.55
C THR A 154 2.75 16.22 21.09
N SER A 155 1.73 16.73 20.38
CA SER A 155 1.97 17.34 19.08
C SER A 155 2.75 18.66 19.21
N ASP A 156 3.57 18.96 18.22
CA ASP A 156 4.34 20.20 18.15
C ASP A 156 3.47 21.42 17.74
N SER A 157 4.10 22.57 17.53
CA SER A 157 3.41 23.81 17.09
C SER A 157 2.74 23.71 15.72
N LEU A 158 3.09 22.71 14.92
CA LEU A 158 2.51 22.41 13.60
C LEU A 158 1.56 21.21 13.64
N GLY A 159 1.29 20.66 14.84
CA GLY A 159 0.40 19.52 15.03
C GLY A 159 1.05 18.16 14.83
N TYR A 160 2.36 18.07 14.52
CA TYR A 160 3.04 16.78 14.34
C TYR A 160 3.37 16.13 15.67
N PHE A 161 3.20 14.82 15.76
CA PHE A 161 3.64 14.01 16.90
C PHE A 161 4.52 12.86 16.46
N ARG A 162 5.34 12.35 17.37
CA ARG A 162 6.27 11.26 17.09
C ARG A 162 6.56 10.44 18.35
N PHE A 163 6.50 9.13 18.20
CA PHE A 163 7.03 8.14 19.15
C PHE A 163 8.22 7.45 18.50
N ASN A 164 9.38 7.58 19.10
CA ASN A 164 10.61 6.95 18.63
C ASN A 164 10.89 5.66 19.40
N SER A 165 11.51 4.70 18.72
CA SER A 165 12.00 3.46 19.35
C SER A 165 10.93 2.68 20.12
N ILE A 166 9.74 2.54 19.51
CA ILE A 166 8.67 1.71 20.06
C ILE A 166 8.92 0.26 19.63
N PRO A 167 8.84 -0.75 20.51
CA PRO A 167 8.89 -2.16 20.12
C PRO A 167 7.87 -2.47 19.03
N ILE A 168 8.18 -3.38 18.11
CA ILE A 168 7.19 -3.82 17.13
C ILE A 168 6.00 -4.49 17.84
N GLY A 169 4.80 -4.29 17.32
CA GLY A 169 3.57 -4.79 17.93
C GLY A 169 2.33 -4.06 17.47
N ARG A 170 1.22 -4.26 18.17
CA ARG A 170 -0.04 -3.55 17.93
C ARG A 170 -0.27 -2.52 19.01
N TYR A 171 -0.64 -1.32 18.60
CA TYR A 171 -0.82 -0.19 19.49
C TYR A 171 -2.14 0.52 19.28
N ASP A 172 -2.73 0.95 20.40
CA ASP A 172 -3.89 1.84 20.40
C ASP A 172 -3.40 3.26 20.70
N ILE A 173 -3.65 4.20 19.78
CA ILE A 173 -3.30 5.60 19.93
C ILE A 173 -4.55 6.37 20.37
N GLN A 174 -4.48 7.00 21.51
CA GLN A 174 -5.48 7.94 22.00
C GLN A 174 -4.95 9.36 21.89
N VAL A 175 -5.77 10.24 21.32
CA VAL A 175 -5.46 11.67 21.21
C VAL A 175 -6.53 12.47 21.92
N SER A 176 -6.12 13.44 22.73
CA SER A 176 -7.01 14.35 23.44
C SER A 176 -6.50 15.79 23.39
N TYR A 177 -7.42 16.72 23.28
CA TYR A 177 -7.15 18.15 23.33
C TYR A 177 -8.32 18.89 23.96
N LEU A 178 -8.02 19.99 24.66
CA LEU A 178 -9.02 20.78 25.36
C LEU A 178 -10.07 21.33 24.37
N GLY A 179 -11.36 21.10 24.64
CA GLY A 179 -12.44 21.53 23.76
C GLY A 179 -12.73 20.58 22.60
N TYR A 180 -12.08 19.40 22.55
CA TYR A 180 -12.30 18.39 21.52
C TYR A 180 -12.71 17.04 22.10
N GLU A 181 -13.48 16.29 21.34
CA GLU A 181 -13.77 14.89 21.65
C GLU A 181 -12.49 14.06 21.53
N PRO A 182 -12.15 13.19 22.49
CA PRO A 182 -11.00 12.30 22.36
C PRO A 182 -11.18 11.34 21.20
N ALA A 183 -10.14 11.18 20.39
CA ALA A 183 -10.10 10.21 19.30
C ALA A 183 -9.21 9.02 19.66
N VAL A 184 -9.61 7.81 19.25
CA VAL A 184 -8.79 6.58 19.40
C VAL A 184 -8.66 5.87 18.06
N MET A 185 -7.42 5.59 17.66
CA MET A 185 -7.09 4.63 16.59
C MET A 185 -6.63 3.33 17.23
N LYS A 186 -7.33 2.23 16.95
CA LYS A 186 -7.00 0.93 17.55
C LYS A 186 -6.17 0.05 16.64
N GLU A 187 -5.39 -0.82 17.31
CA GLU A 187 -4.69 -1.95 16.72
C GLU A 187 -3.80 -1.61 15.54
N ILE A 188 -3.15 -0.45 15.60
CA ILE A 188 -2.16 -0.01 14.62
C ILE A 188 -0.99 -0.98 14.64
N LEU A 189 -0.72 -1.64 13.52
CA LEU A 189 0.38 -2.58 13.39
C LEU A 189 1.70 -1.85 13.12
N LEU A 190 2.62 -1.93 14.07
CA LEU A 190 3.99 -1.46 13.95
C LEU A 190 4.91 -2.63 13.60
N THR A 191 5.41 -2.66 12.37
CA THR A 191 6.36 -3.66 11.88
C THR A 191 7.79 -3.14 11.96
N SER A 192 8.79 -4.01 11.79
CA SER A 192 10.20 -3.60 11.78
C SER A 192 10.63 -2.86 10.50
N THR A 193 9.84 -2.94 9.45
CA THR A 193 10.22 -2.51 8.10
C THR A 193 9.93 -1.05 7.80
N LYS A 194 8.74 -0.57 8.21
CA LYS A 194 8.27 0.78 7.87
C LYS A 194 7.85 1.58 9.10
N GLU A 195 8.05 2.89 9.04
CA GLU A 195 7.43 3.82 9.98
C GLU A 195 5.91 3.85 9.76
N VAL A 196 5.15 3.98 10.83
CA VAL A 196 3.69 4.13 10.74
C VAL A 196 3.33 5.60 10.80
N ASN A 197 2.55 6.06 9.82
CA ASN A 197 2.03 7.42 9.78
C ASN A 197 0.53 7.42 10.11
N CYS A 198 0.15 8.12 11.18
CA CYS A 198 -1.22 8.18 11.72
C CYS A 198 -1.70 9.62 11.72
N ASP A 199 -2.41 10.05 10.67
CA ASP A 199 -3.10 11.34 10.69
C ASP A 199 -4.41 11.21 11.47
N ILE A 200 -4.61 12.05 12.50
CA ILE A 200 -5.73 11.96 13.44
C ILE A 200 -6.53 13.25 13.40
N ALA A 201 -7.83 13.13 13.10
CA ALA A 201 -8.75 14.25 13.10
C ALA A 201 -9.59 14.27 14.39
N LEU A 202 -9.55 15.38 15.12
CA LEU A 202 -10.35 15.61 16.31
C LEU A 202 -11.60 16.43 15.97
N VAL A 203 -12.70 16.13 16.61
CA VAL A 203 -13.96 16.87 16.48
C VAL A 203 -14.12 17.82 17.66
N GLU A 204 -14.36 19.10 17.36
CA GLU A 204 -14.58 20.10 18.41
C GLU A 204 -15.87 19.80 19.17
N ASN A 205 -15.77 19.80 20.51
CA ASN A 205 -16.90 19.65 21.41
C ASN A 205 -17.57 21.00 21.60
N SER A 206 -18.89 21.04 21.53
CA SER A 206 -19.68 22.27 21.73
C SER A 206 -20.00 22.59 23.19
N GLN A 207 -19.72 21.68 24.12
CA GLN A 207 -19.98 21.87 25.55
C GLN A 207 -18.87 22.62 26.30
N LYS A 208 -19.25 23.44 27.27
CA LYS A 208 -18.35 23.93 28.32
C LYS A 208 -18.00 22.78 29.26
N LEU A 209 -16.72 22.70 29.60
CA LEU A 209 -16.11 21.64 30.40
C LEU A 209 -16.79 21.50 31.78
N ASP A 210 -17.57 20.46 31.93
CA ASP A 210 -17.72 19.78 33.22
C ASP A 210 -16.75 18.58 33.22
N GLU A 211 -16.32 18.13 34.38
CA GLU A 211 -15.30 17.11 34.63
C GLU A 211 -15.43 15.90 33.68
N VAL A 212 -14.51 15.79 32.72
CA VAL A 212 -14.59 14.79 31.65
C VAL A 212 -14.03 13.49 32.17
N VAL A 213 -14.88 12.56 32.54
CA VAL A 213 -14.50 11.13 32.56
C VAL A 213 -14.30 10.68 31.13
N VAL A 214 -13.04 10.63 30.70
CA VAL A 214 -12.64 10.23 29.36
C VAL A 214 -12.93 8.74 29.15
N ARG A 215 -14.15 8.43 28.74
CA ARG A 215 -14.44 7.16 28.08
C ARG A 215 -14.26 7.38 26.59
N ALA A 216 -13.08 7.05 26.08
CA ALA A 216 -12.81 7.10 24.66
C ALA A 216 -13.77 6.15 23.93
N ARG A 217 -14.85 6.69 23.36
CA ARG A 217 -15.71 5.95 22.44
C ARG A 217 -14.98 5.88 21.10
N ILE A 218 -14.66 4.64 20.69
CA ILE A 218 -14.16 4.40 19.34
C ILE A 218 -15.33 4.57 18.40
N ASN A 219 -15.28 5.61 17.61
CA ASN A 219 -16.27 5.78 16.56
C ASN A 219 -15.65 5.44 15.19
N LYS A 220 -15.37 4.14 14.97
CA LYS A 220 -14.95 3.61 13.65
C LYS A 220 -16.03 3.81 12.57
N GLU A 221 -17.25 4.06 12.99
CA GLU A 221 -18.41 4.27 12.11
C GLU A 221 -18.49 5.68 11.56
N ARG A 222 -17.69 6.61 12.10
CA ARG A 222 -17.73 8.00 11.65
C ARG A 222 -16.86 8.18 10.40
N PRO A 223 -17.42 8.73 9.31
CA PRO A 223 -16.64 9.05 8.13
C PRO A 223 -15.62 10.15 8.40
N LEU A 224 -14.54 10.19 7.60
CA LEU A 224 -13.52 11.23 7.61
C LEU A 224 -14.08 12.56 7.10
N ASN A 225 -15.06 12.49 6.19
CA ASN A 225 -15.73 13.66 5.66
C ASN A 225 -16.62 14.31 6.73
N ALA A 226 -16.18 15.45 7.24
CA ALA A 226 -16.90 16.19 8.27
C ALA A 226 -18.29 16.69 7.85
N MET A 227 -18.61 16.67 6.54
CA MET A 227 -19.93 17.06 6.01
C MET A 227 -20.91 15.88 5.95
N ALA A 228 -20.49 14.69 6.35
CA ALA A 228 -21.35 13.51 6.41
C ALA A 228 -21.98 13.38 7.81
N LEU A 229 -23.31 13.23 7.85
CA LEU A 229 -24.06 13.01 9.10
C LEU A 229 -24.29 11.52 9.36
N THR A 230 -24.76 10.79 8.34
CA THR A 230 -25.13 9.37 8.42
C THR A 230 -24.79 8.68 7.11
N GLY A 231 -24.89 7.34 7.08
CA GLY A 231 -24.75 6.56 5.86
C GLY A 231 -23.31 6.38 5.37
N GLY A 232 -22.34 7.05 6.01
CA GLY A 232 -20.92 6.91 5.70
C GLY A 232 -20.17 6.15 6.78
N ARG A 233 -19.11 5.45 6.38
CA ARG A 233 -18.19 4.73 7.26
C ARG A 233 -16.76 4.87 6.76
N MET A 234 -15.83 5.03 7.67
CA MET A 234 -14.41 5.01 7.33
C MET A 234 -13.97 3.58 7.03
N ILE A 235 -13.28 3.39 5.92
CA ILE A 235 -12.52 2.19 5.60
C ILE A 235 -11.09 2.43 6.04
N SER A 236 -10.67 1.72 7.07
CA SER A 236 -9.29 1.71 7.55
C SER A 236 -8.47 0.75 6.70
N VAL A 237 -7.30 1.21 6.24
CA VAL A 237 -6.33 0.37 5.52
C VAL A 237 -5.89 -0.82 6.40
N GLU A 238 -5.74 -0.61 7.70
CA GLU A 238 -5.40 -1.68 8.65
C GLU A 238 -6.50 -2.75 8.75
N GLU A 239 -7.79 -2.35 8.73
CA GLU A 239 -8.90 -3.30 8.70
C GLU A 239 -8.96 -4.06 7.37
N ALA A 240 -8.72 -3.38 6.24
CA ALA A 240 -8.69 -4.01 4.93
C ALA A 240 -7.61 -5.10 4.84
N ASN A 241 -6.42 -4.84 5.36
CA ASN A 241 -5.31 -5.80 5.40
C ASN A 241 -5.59 -7.03 6.29
N ARG A 242 -6.50 -6.90 7.25
CA ARG A 242 -6.88 -7.97 8.19
C ARG A 242 -8.14 -8.73 7.79
N PHE A 243 -8.88 -8.20 6.84
CA PHE A 243 -10.14 -8.80 6.43
C PHE A 243 -9.91 -10.14 5.74
N ALA A 244 -10.40 -11.22 6.35
CA ALA A 244 -10.32 -12.55 5.77
C ALA A 244 -11.10 -12.60 4.45
N GLY A 245 -10.44 -12.95 3.34
CA GLY A 245 -11.02 -12.90 2.00
C GLY A 245 -10.89 -11.55 1.29
N GLY A 246 -10.28 -10.55 1.93
CA GLY A 246 -9.99 -9.25 1.33
C GLY A 246 -8.99 -9.31 0.19
N LEU A 247 -8.08 -10.29 0.19
CA LEU A 247 -7.02 -10.44 -0.83
C LEU A 247 -6.20 -9.14 -1.01
N ASP A 248 -5.96 -8.42 0.08
CA ASP A 248 -5.27 -7.13 0.09
C ASP A 248 -6.00 -6.03 -0.73
N ASP A 249 -7.30 -6.18 -0.93
CA ASP A 249 -8.16 -5.28 -1.67
C ASP A 249 -9.06 -4.48 -0.72
N PRO A 250 -8.80 -3.17 -0.50
CA PRO A 250 -9.60 -2.35 0.39
C PRO A 250 -11.09 -2.26 0.02
N ALA A 251 -11.42 -2.41 -1.26
CA ALA A 251 -12.80 -2.36 -1.72
C ALA A 251 -13.61 -3.56 -1.24
N ARG A 252 -12.98 -4.74 -1.08
CA ARG A 252 -13.65 -5.94 -0.59
C ARG A 252 -14.08 -5.84 0.87
N LEU A 253 -13.41 -5.02 1.68
CA LEU A 253 -13.84 -4.79 3.07
C LEU A 253 -15.27 -4.25 3.12
N ALA A 254 -15.67 -3.44 2.13
CA ALA A 254 -17.02 -2.89 2.07
C ALA A 254 -18.12 -3.96 2.04
N THR A 255 -17.83 -5.16 1.53
CA THR A 255 -18.82 -6.27 1.50
C THR A 255 -19.16 -6.82 2.89
N SER A 256 -18.39 -6.45 3.92
CA SER A 256 -18.71 -6.78 5.32
C SER A 256 -19.72 -5.81 5.96
N PHE A 257 -20.08 -4.72 5.27
CA PHE A 257 -20.96 -3.70 5.83
C PHE A 257 -22.43 -4.01 5.57
N ALA A 258 -23.28 -3.58 6.49
CA ALA A 258 -24.73 -3.78 6.38
C ALA A 258 -25.29 -3.16 5.10
N GLY A 259 -26.11 -3.91 4.38
CA GLY A 259 -26.71 -3.48 3.12
C GLY A 259 -25.79 -3.53 1.90
N VAL A 260 -24.60 -4.11 2.04
CA VAL A 260 -23.65 -4.33 0.95
C VAL A 260 -23.53 -5.82 0.67
N ALA A 261 -23.65 -6.21 -0.58
CA ALA A 261 -23.48 -7.59 -1.03
C ALA A 261 -22.31 -7.67 -2.00
N GLY A 262 -21.48 -8.70 -1.86
CA GLY A 262 -20.41 -9.04 -2.79
C GLY A 262 -20.72 -10.33 -3.53
N THR A 263 -20.18 -10.48 -4.73
CA THR A 263 -20.24 -11.72 -5.48
C THR A 263 -18.97 -12.53 -5.23
N PRO A 264 -19.06 -13.80 -4.79
CA PRO A 264 -17.87 -14.63 -4.60
C PRO A 264 -17.03 -14.72 -5.89
N GLY A 265 -15.71 -14.59 -5.75
CA GLY A 265 -14.76 -14.73 -6.84
C GLY A 265 -14.57 -13.50 -7.72
N ILE A 266 -15.47 -12.53 -7.67
CA ILE A 266 -15.34 -11.26 -8.41
C ILE A 266 -15.52 -10.06 -7.48
N ASN A 267 -14.96 -8.91 -7.86
CA ASN A 267 -15.09 -7.66 -7.12
C ASN A 267 -16.32 -6.87 -7.61
N ALA A 268 -17.51 -7.44 -7.40
CA ALA A 268 -18.78 -6.81 -7.73
C ALA A 268 -19.49 -6.43 -6.43
N ILE A 269 -19.58 -5.13 -6.16
CA ILE A 269 -20.12 -4.57 -4.91
C ILE A 269 -21.49 -4.00 -5.20
N ALA A 270 -22.54 -4.68 -4.75
CA ALA A 270 -23.93 -4.25 -4.86
C ALA A 270 -24.40 -3.62 -3.54
N ILE A 271 -24.98 -2.43 -3.60
CA ILE A 271 -25.45 -1.71 -2.42
C ILE A 271 -26.97 -1.65 -2.46
N ARG A 272 -27.60 -2.22 -1.43
CA ARG A 272 -29.08 -2.29 -1.32
C ARG A 272 -29.77 -2.84 -2.56
N GLY A 273 -29.15 -3.82 -3.23
CA GLY A 273 -29.67 -4.44 -4.44
C GLY A 273 -29.42 -3.67 -5.74
N ASN A 274 -28.78 -2.50 -5.70
CA ASN A 274 -28.39 -1.78 -6.91
C ASN A 274 -27.19 -2.43 -7.58
N SER A 275 -27.15 -2.40 -8.92
CA SER A 275 -26.03 -2.92 -9.68
C SER A 275 -24.71 -2.22 -9.33
N PRO A 276 -23.59 -2.96 -9.28
CA PRO A 276 -22.27 -2.41 -9.02
C PRO A 276 -21.84 -1.28 -9.97
N GLN A 277 -22.38 -1.23 -11.18
CA GLN A 277 -22.11 -0.15 -12.15
C GLN A 277 -22.55 1.24 -11.68
N PHE A 278 -23.46 1.32 -10.70
CA PHE A 278 -23.94 2.58 -10.13
C PHE A 278 -23.15 3.03 -8.90
N LEU A 279 -22.10 2.30 -8.53
CA LEU A 279 -21.18 2.69 -7.47
C LEU A 279 -20.25 3.78 -8.00
N GLN A 280 -20.26 4.93 -7.33
CA GLN A 280 -19.38 6.04 -7.67
C GLN A 280 -18.01 5.82 -7.01
N TRP A 281 -16.96 5.93 -7.80
CA TRP A 281 -15.59 5.87 -7.35
C TRP A 281 -14.96 7.25 -7.41
N LYS A 282 -14.43 7.73 -6.29
CA LYS A 282 -13.72 9.01 -6.23
C LYS A 282 -12.32 8.80 -5.67
N MET A 283 -11.36 9.54 -6.20
CA MET A 283 -9.99 9.59 -5.70
C MET A 283 -9.54 11.03 -5.62
N GLU A 284 -9.00 11.43 -4.45
CA GLU A 284 -8.60 12.82 -4.16
C GLU A 284 -9.72 13.85 -4.40
N GLY A 285 -10.99 13.43 -4.34
CA GLY A 285 -12.18 14.24 -4.55
C GLY A 285 -12.66 14.32 -6.01
N ILE A 286 -12.02 13.59 -6.93
CA ILE A 286 -12.40 13.52 -8.35
C ILE A 286 -13.07 12.17 -8.62
N GLU A 287 -14.17 12.16 -9.36
CA GLU A 287 -14.79 10.93 -9.86
C GLU A 287 -13.87 10.27 -10.89
N ILE A 288 -13.62 8.97 -10.72
CA ILE A 288 -12.73 8.18 -11.57
C ILE A 288 -13.47 6.97 -12.14
N PRO A 289 -13.03 6.40 -13.26
CA PRO A 289 -13.53 5.12 -13.73
C PRO A 289 -13.39 4.05 -12.64
N ASN A 290 -14.25 3.03 -12.66
CA ASN A 290 -14.16 1.92 -11.73
C ASN A 290 -12.72 1.34 -11.69
N PRO A 291 -12.00 1.47 -10.59
CA PRO A 291 -10.59 1.10 -10.49
C PRO A 291 -10.39 -0.42 -10.28
N THR A 292 -11.24 -1.23 -10.89
CA THR A 292 -11.18 -2.69 -10.82
C THR A 292 -10.71 -3.24 -12.16
N HIS A 293 -9.78 -4.18 -12.12
CA HIS A 293 -9.31 -4.91 -13.31
C HIS A 293 -10.43 -5.73 -13.92
N PHE A 294 -10.54 -5.67 -15.23
CA PHE A 294 -11.60 -6.32 -16.02
C PHE A 294 -13.02 -5.90 -15.62
N ALA A 295 -13.18 -4.73 -14.97
CA ALA A 295 -14.51 -4.19 -14.71
C ALA A 295 -15.19 -3.86 -16.02
N ASP A 296 -16.53 -4.03 -16.02
CA ASP A 296 -17.40 -3.68 -17.13
C ASP A 296 -17.25 -4.55 -18.40
N VAL A 297 -16.51 -5.65 -18.34
CA VAL A 297 -16.41 -6.59 -19.47
C VAL A 297 -17.78 -7.13 -19.86
N ALA A 298 -18.64 -7.40 -18.88
CA ALA A 298 -20.00 -7.88 -19.07
C ALA A 298 -21.07 -6.82 -18.79
N GLY A 299 -20.69 -5.55 -18.64
CA GLY A 299 -21.63 -4.46 -18.34
C GLY A 299 -22.28 -4.51 -16.96
N VAL A 300 -21.70 -5.28 -16.02
CA VAL A 300 -22.25 -5.46 -14.66
C VAL A 300 -21.53 -4.65 -13.59
N GLY A 301 -20.52 -3.88 -13.95
CA GLY A 301 -19.74 -3.04 -13.03
C GLY A 301 -18.83 -3.80 -12.07
N GLY A 302 -18.74 -5.12 -12.19
CA GLY A 302 -17.83 -5.97 -11.42
C GLY A 302 -16.56 -6.29 -12.21
N GLY A 303 -15.50 -6.70 -11.50
CA GLY A 303 -14.23 -7.12 -12.10
C GLY A 303 -13.52 -8.14 -11.21
N LEU A 304 -12.24 -8.40 -11.44
CA LEU A 304 -11.50 -9.42 -10.67
C LEU A 304 -10.89 -8.86 -9.38
N PHE A 305 -10.03 -7.86 -9.49
CA PHE A 305 -9.31 -7.24 -8.36
C PHE A 305 -9.27 -5.75 -8.55
N SER A 306 -9.28 -4.98 -7.45
CA SER A 306 -9.12 -3.53 -7.59
C SER A 306 -7.64 -3.15 -7.80
N GLY A 307 -7.42 -2.05 -8.54
CA GLY A 307 -6.14 -1.38 -8.67
C GLY A 307 -5.75 -0.59 -7.40
N LEU A 308 -6.49 -0.80 -6.29
CA LEU A 308 -6.26 -0.12 -5.03
C LEU A 308 -5.29 -0.94 -4.19
N SER A 309 -4.10 -0.40 -3.92
CA SER A 309 -3.10 -1.05 -3.09
C SER A 309 -3.11 -0.48 -1.67
N SER A 310 -3.15 -1.35 -0.68
CA SER A 310 -3.01 -0.98 0.73
C SER A 310 -1.67 -0.29 1.05
N GLN A 311 -0.66 -0.48 0.20
CA GLN A 311 0.65 0.15 0.35
C GLN A 311 0.60 1.67 0.18
N VAL A 312 -0.29 2.19 -0.67
CA VAL A 312 -0.38 3.62 -1.03
C VAL A 312 -1.69 4.28 -0.63
N MET A 313 -2.74 3.49 -0.40
CA MET A 313 -4.03 4.05 0.03
C MET A 313 -3.96 4.60 1.45
N GLY A 314 -4.67 5.70 1.68
CA GLY A 314 -5.00 6.22 3.00
C GLY A 314 -6.36 5.70 3.48
N ASN A 315 -6.68 5.98 4.73
CA ASN A 315 -8.04 5.75 5.21
C ASN A 315 -9.01 6.52 4.31
N SER A 316 -10.11 5.90 3.96
CA SER A 316 -11.05 6.35 2.93
C SER A 316 -12.47 6.26 3.45
N ASP A 317 -13.41 6.96 2.82
CA ASP A 317 -14.81 6.90 3.21
C ASP A 317 -15.61 6.03 2.24
N PHE A 318 -16.56 5.31 2.79
CA PHE A 318 -17.53 4.54 2.02
C PHE A 318 -18.96 4.89 2.46
N PHE A 319 -19.77 5.30 1.51
CA PHE A 319 -21.15 5.71 1.74
C PHE A 319 -22.13 4.73 1.08
N THR A 320 -23.15 4.33 1.82
CA THR A 320 -24.25 3.48 1.32
C THR A 320 -25.55 4.26 1.12
N GLY A 321 -25.53 5.58 1.31
CA GLY A 321 -26.67 6.49 1.19
C GLY A 321 -26.43 7.77 1.99
N ALA A 322 -27.42 8.66 2.03
CA ALA A 322 -27.36 9.97 2.72
C ALA A 322 -26.10 10.78 2.34
N PHE A 323 -25.84 10.86 1.04
CA PHE A 323 -24.65 11.50 0.50
C PHE A 323 -24.61 13.00 0.80
N PRO A 324 -23.51 13.56 1.32
CA PRO A 324 -23.25 15.00 1.27
C PRO A 324 -23.44 15.58 -0.14
N ALA A 325 -23.80 16.85 -0.22
CA ALA A 325 -24.16 17.51 -1.49
C ALA A 325 -23.00 17.55 -2.52
N GLU A 326 -21.76 17.34 -2.08
CA GLU A 326 -20.57 17.26 -2.94
C GLU A 326 -20.47 15.98 -3.78
N TYR A 327 -21.27 14.94 -3.46
CA TYR A 327 -21.33 13.69 -4.21
C TYR A 327 -22.51 13.73 -5.20
N ASN A 328 -22.37 14.58 -6.21
CA ASN A 328 -23.31 14.60 -7.35
C ASN A 328 -23.22 13.29 -8.15
N ASN A 329 -24.27 12.91 -8.84
CA ASN A 329 -24.41 11.67 -9.63
C ASN A 329 -24.33 10.35 -8.82
N ALA A 330 -24.24 10.38 -7.50
CA ALA A 330 -24.23 9.16 -6.70
C ALA A 330 -25.62 8.51 -6.69
N LEU A 331 -25.73 7.25 -7.16
CA LEU A 331 -26.98 6.51 -7.25
C LEU A 331 -27.09 5.41 -6.19
N SER A 332 -26.03 4.60 -5.99
CA SER A 332 -26.08 3.46 -5.06
C SER A 332 -25.17 3.65 -3.86
N GLY A 333 -23.93 4.03 -4.07
CA GLY A 333 -22.96 4.29 -3.03
C GLY A 333 -21.79 5.09 -3.56
N VAL A 334 -20.88 5.48 -2.64
CA VAL A 334 -19.67 6.22 -2.98
C VAL A 334 -18.48 5.63 -2.24
N PHE A 335 -17.42 5.31 -2.96
CA PHE A 335 -16.08 5.18 -2.41
C PHE A 335 -15.34 6.52 -2.59
N ASP A 336 -15.01 7.20 -1.50
CA ASP A 336 -14.19 8.42 -1.53
C ASP A 336 -12.81 8.10 -0.96
N MET A 337 -11.87 7.91 -1.87
CA MET A 337 -10.54 7.38 -1.60
C MET A 337 -9.48 8.47 -1.60
N THR A 338 -8.48 8.28 -0.76
CA THR A 338 -7.31 9.15 -0.70
C THR A 338 -6.03 8.33 -0.82
N ILE A 339 -5.04 8.88 -1.50
CA ILE A 339 -3.68 8.35 -1.53
C ILE A 339 -2.92 9.02 -0.38
N ARG A 340 -2.27 8.23 0.48
CA ARG A 340 -1.46 8.79 1.59
C ARG A 340 -0.25 9.55 1.05
N ASN A 341 0.31 10.42 1.84
CA ASN A 341 1.59 11.05 1.51
C ASN A 341 2.74 10.08 1.79
N GLY A 342 3.77 10.14 0.97
CA GLY A 342 5.00 9.37 1.18
C GLY A 342 5.81 9.89 2.38
N ASN A 343 6.75 9.09 2.86
CA ASN A 343 7.63 9.45 3.94
C ASN A 343 8.54 10.62 3.53
N SER A 344 8.46 11.75 4.24
CA SER A 344 9.26 12.95 3.94
C SER A 344 10.68 12.93 4.52
N GLU A 345 11.03 11.90 5.31
CA GLU A 345 12.32 11.82 6.03
C GLU A 345 13.20 10.68 5.56
N LYS A 346 12.61 9.51 5.25
CA LYS A 346 13.32 8.28 4.92
C LYS A 346 12.82 7.69 3.61
N TYR A 347 13.71 6.99 2.91
CA TYR A 347 13.34 6.13 1.79
C TYR A 347 12.91 4.77 2.33
N GLU A 348 11.77 4.29 1.88
CA GLU A 348 11.20 3.00 2.23
C GLU A 348 10.77 2.29 0.96
N HIS A 349 11.11 1.01 0.85
CA HIS A 349 10.79 0.19 -0.31
C HIS A 349 10.14 -1.11 0.15
N SER A 350 9.16 -1.57 -0.60
CA SER A 350 8.48 -2.84 -0.38
C SER A 350 8.46 -3.62 -1.67
N PHE A 351 8.84 -4.89 -1.61
CA PHE A 351 8.70 -5.81 -2.73
C PHE A 351 7.95 -7.04 -2.24
N GLN A 352 6.87 -7.38 -2.91
CA GLN A 352 6.01 -8.51 -2.57
C GLN A 352 5.82 -9.42 -3.77
N ILE A 353 5.86 -10.72 -3.51
CA ILE A 353 5.49 -11.75 -4.47
C ILE A 353 4.29 -12.48 -3.91
N ALA A 354 3.19 -12.48 -4.64
CA ALA A 354 1.94 -13.12 -4.25
C ALA A 354 1.38 -13.95 -5.40
N ASN A 355 0.38 -14.77 -5.11
CA ASN A 355 -0.30 -15.59 -6.13
C ASN A 355 -0.92 -14.74 -7.25
N LEU A 356 -1.30 -13.51 -6.94
CA LEU A 356 -1.98 -12.61 -7.88
C LEU A 356 -1.03 -11.69 -8.63
N GLY A 357 0.20 -11.49 -8.15
CA GLY A 357 1.12 -10.59 -8.82
C GLY A 357 2.43 -10.34 -8.08
N LEU A 358 3.26 -9.57 -8.76
CA LEU A 358 4.43 -8.90 -8.20
C LEU A 358 4.01 -7.47 -7.85
N ASP A 359 4.42 -7.01 -6.69
CA ASP A 359 4.11 -5.67 -6.17
C ASP A 359 5.42 -4.99 -5.75
N PHE A 360 5.61 -3.76 -6.19
CA PHE A 360 6.74 -2.94 -5.83
C PHE A 360 6.27 -1.54 -5.43
N ALA A 361 6.35 -1.24 -4.14
CA ALA A 361 6.06 0.08 -3.61
C ALA A 361 7.33 0.79 -3.16
N SER A 362 7.39 2.10 -3.37
CA SER A 362 8.50 2.94 -2.92
C SER A 362 8.00 4.30 -2.50
N GLU A 363 8.57 4.81 -1.43
CA GLU A 363 8.29 6.14 -0.92
C GLU A 363 9.54 6.79 -0.35
N GLY A 364 9.54 8.12 -0.28
CA GLY A 364 10.66 8.84 0.29
C GLY A 364 10.59 10.36 0.07
N PRO A 365 11.57 11.08 0.64
CA PRO A 365 11.67 12.51 0.48
C PRO A 365 12.11 12.90 -0.93
N ILE A 366 11.38 13.85 -1.55
CA ILE A 366 11.89 14.61 -2.69
C ILE A 366 12.81 15.72 -2.17
N ASN A 367 12.37 16.41 -1.12
CA ASN A 367 13.18 17.41 -0.44
C ASN A 367 12.83 17.42 1.07
N LYS A 368 13.79 16.97 1.90
CA LYS A 368 13.61 16.90 3.36
C LYS A 368 13.38 18.27 4.02
N LYS A 369 13.98 19.34 3.50
CA LYS A 369 13.84 20.69 4.07
C LYS A 369 12.44 21.28 3.89
N SER A 370 11.78 20.96 2.79
CA SER A 370 10.41 21.39 2.52
C SER A 370 9.36 20.39 2.99
N GLY A 371 9.75 19.16 3.37
CA GLY A 371 8.83 18.08 3.66
C GLY A 371 8.16 17.47 2.42
N SER A 372 8.68 17.76 1.22
CA SER A 372 8.16 17.20 -0.02
C SER A 372 8.49 15.72 -0.13
N SER A 373 7.52 14.92 -0.55
CA SER A 373 7.65 13.46 -0.61
C SER A 373 7.00 12.87 -1.84
N TYR A 374 7.40 11.65 -2.17
CA TYR A 374 6.76 10.82 -3.17
C TYR A 374 6.35 9.49 -2.57
N ILE A 375 5.34 8.88 -3.19
CA ILE A 375 4.95 7.50 -3.00
C ILE A 375 4.46 6.96 -4.34
N PHE A 376 4.81 5.74 -4.65
CA PHE A 376 4.21 5.01 -5.77
C PHE A 376 4.17 3.52 -5.47
N ASP A 377 3.28 2.83 -6.18
CA ASP A 377 3.09 1.40 -6.16
C ASP A 377 2.82 0.90 -7.57
N TYR A 378 3.54 -0.13 -7.99
CA TYR A 378 3.37 -0.78 -9.28
C TYR A 378 3.16 -2.27 -9.08
N ARG A 379 2.08 -2.79 -9.69
CA ARG A 379 1.77 -4.22 -9.65
C ARG A 379 1.72 -4.81 -11.06
N TYR A 380 2.16 -6.06 -11.17
CA TYR A 380 2.10 -6.84 -12.41
C TYR A 380 1.61 -8.26 -12.11
N SER A 381 0.64 -8.76 -12.89
CA SER A 381 0.02 -10.07 -12.67
C SER A 381 1.01 -11.22 -12.85
N THR A 382 0.97 -12.21 -11.94
CA THR A 382 1.75 -13.46 -12.09
C THR A 382 1.26 -14.32 -13.26
N THR A 383 -0.03 -14.28 -13.58
CA THR A 383 -0.60 -14.96 -14.76
C THR A 383 0.00 -14.41 -16.05
N GLY A 384 0.20 -13.08 -16.15
CA GLY A 384 0.91 -12.47 -17.28
C GLY A 384 2.37 -12.88 -17.35
N LEU A 385 3.04 -12.99 -16.21
CA LEU A 385 4.42 -13.47 -16.15
C LEU A 385 4.54 -14.95 -16.56
N MET A 386 3.66 -15.80 -16.05
CA MET A 386 3.60 -17.22 -16.43
C MET A 386 3.27 -17.41 -17.91
N GLY A 387 2.36 -16.62 -18.47
CA GLY A 387 2.02 -16.62 -19.89
C GLY A 387 3.21 -16.28 -20.80
N ALA A 388 4.18 -15.51 -20.32
CA ALA A 388 5.42 -15.24 -21.04
C ALA A 388 6.36 -16.45 -21.15
N PHE A 389 6.20 -17.45 -20.27
CA PHE A 389 6.96 -18.70 -20.26
C PHE A 389 6.18 -19.90 -20.82
N THR A 390 4.87 -19.78 -20.93
CA THR A 390 3.99 -20.78 -21.51
C THR A 390 3.24 -20.14 -22.67
N ASP A 391 3.01 -20.80 -23.77
CA ASP A 391 2.25 -20.25 -24.92
C ASP A 391 0.77 -19.91 -24.59
N ASN A 392 0.42 -19.90 -23.32
CA ASN A 392 -0.92 -19.59 -22.84
C ASN A 392 -1.02 -18.10 -22.51
N THR A 393 -1.66 -17.33 -23.39
CA THR A 393 -1.74 -15.86 -23.33
C THR A 393 -2.72 -15.32 -22.29
N GLY A 394 -3.54 -16.08 -21.66
CA GLY A 394 -4.47 -15.79 -20.55
C GLY A 394 -4.62 -14.35 -20.06
N ILE A 395 -5.18 -14.22 -18.88
CA ILE A 395 -5.40 -12.95 -18.18
C ILE A 395 -4.09 -12.31 -17.75
N SER A 396 -3.86 -11.07 -18.13
CA SER A 396 -2.72 -10.24 -17.71
C SER A 396 -3.21 -8.86 -17.32
N TYR A 397 -2.76 -8.35 -16.18
CA TYR A 397 -3.06 -7.00 -15.72
C TYR A 397 -1.83 -6.34 -15.09
N GLN A 398 -1.84 -5.03 -15.10
CA GLN A 398 -0.88 -4.20 -14.40
C GLN A 398 -1.50 -2.88 -13.98
N ASP A 399 -1.03 -2.35 -12.88
CA ASP A 399 -1.47 -1.06 -12.38
C ASP A 399 -0.33 -0.26 -11.75
N LEU A 400 -0.52 1.05 -11.74
CA LEU A 400 0.38 2.02 -11.12
C LEU A 400 -0.45 3.05 -10.38
N THR A 401 -0.14 3.28 -9.12
CA THR A 401 -0.67 4.39 -8.32
C THR A 401 0.47 5.21 -7.75
N PHE A 402 0.37 6.53 -7.81
CA PHE A 402 1.41 7.41 -7.26
C PHE A 402 0.85 8.72 -6.72
N LYS A 403 1.61 9.33 -5.80
CA LYS A 403 1.39 10.70 -5.34
C LYS A 403 2.70 11.40 -5.01
N LEU A 404 2.81 12.64 -5.48
CA LEU A 404 3.86 13.59 -5.13
C LEU A 404 3.24 14.68 -4.26
N ASN A 405 3.84 14.99 -3.14
CA ASN A 405 3.32 15.98 -2.19
C ASN A 405 4.34 17.10 -1.99
N PHE A 406 3.90 18.35 -2.18
CA PHE A 406 4.73 19.55 -2.13
C PHE A 406 4.11 20.59 -1.17
N PRO A 407 4.34 20.44 0.15
CA PRO A 407 3.94 21.47 1.10
C PRO A 407 4.81 22.72 0.93
N THR A 408 4.17 23.88 0.96
CA THR A 408 4.84 25.19 0.89
C THR A 408 4.55 26.01 2.14
N ARG A 409 5.43 26.94 2.47
CA ARG A 409 5.25 27.79 3.67
C ARG A 409 4.10 28.79 3.56
N LYS A 410 3.81 29.31 2.37
CA LYS A 410 2.84 30.42 2.17
C LYS A 410 1.75 30.10 1.16
N ALA A 411 2.03 29.26 0.16
CA ALA A 411 1.10 28.99 -0.94
C ALA A 411 0.25 27.72 -0.70
N GLY A 412 0.27 27.13 0.49
CA GLY A 412 -0.47 25.90 0.79
C GLY A 412 0.26 24.64 0.31
N THR A 413 -0.48 23.58 0.04
CA THR A 413 0.06 22.29 -0.37
C THR A 413 -0.39 21.96 -1.78
N PHE A 414 0.55 21.59 -2.64
CA PHE A 414 0.29 21.03 -3.95
C PHE A 414 0.51 19.53 -3.92
N SER A 415 -0.34 18.78 -4.61
CA SER A 415 -0.17 17.34 -4.80
C SER A 415 -0.39 17.00 -6.27
N ILE A 416 0.44 16.12 -6.80
CA ILE A 416 0.24 15.48 -8.11
C ILE A 416 -0.01 14.02 -7.84
N TRP A 417 -1.06 13.46 -8.43
CA TRP A 417 -1.45 12.08 -8.17
C TRP A 417 -1.94 11.40 -9.44
N GLY A 418 -1.92 10.10 -9.45
CA GLY A 418 -2.48 9.32 -10.54
C GLY A 418 -2.64 7.84 -10.20
N ILE A 419 -3.56 7.22 -10.92
CA ILE A 419 -3.81 5.79 -10.97
C ILE A 419 -3.98 5.37 -12.42
N GLY A 420 -3.43 4.24 -12.81
CA GLY A 420 -3.59 3.67 -14.15
C GLY A 420 -3.67 2.15 -14.08
N LEU A 421 -4.59 1.56 -14.86
CA LEU A 421 -4.81 0.13 -14.98
C LEU A 421 -4.76 -0.26 -16.46
N LEU A 422 -4.06 -1.35 -16.76
CA LEU A 422 -4.03 -1.95 -18.09
C LEU A 422 -4.37 -3.43 -17.97
N ASP A 423 -5.37 -3.87 -18.74
CA ASP A 423 -5.90 -5.22 -18.73
C ASP A 423 -5.84 -5.83 -20.12
N ILE A 424 -5.39 -7.06 -20.19
CA ILE A 424 -5.40 -7.86 -21.41
C ILE A 424 -5.93 -9.25 -21.07
N ASP A 425 -6.98 -9.68 -21.73
CA ASP A 425 -7.46 -11.04 -21.68
C ASP A 425 -7.49 -11.61 -23.09
N LYS A 426 -6.73 -12.69 -23.30
CA LYS A 426 -6.69 -13.42 -24.56
C LYS A 426 -6.97 -14.89 -24.28
N TYR A 427 -8.01 -15.38 -24.92
CA TYR A 427 -8.38 -16.78 -24.83
C TYR A 427 -8.71 -17.34 -26.21
N GLU A 428 -8.48 -18.62 -26.36
CA GLU A 428 -8.77 -19.39 -27.59
C GLU A 428 -9.90 -20.38 -27.31
N ALA A 429 -10.64 -20.75 -28.35
CA ALA A 429 -11.61 -21.82 -28.24
C ALA A 429 -10.97 -23.12 -27.76
N MET A 430 -11.68 -23.89 -26.94
CA MET A 430 -11.19 -25.19 -26.47
C MET A 430 -10.82 -26.11 -27.63
N LYS A 431 -9.63 -26.69 -27.59
CA LYS A 431 -9.09 -27.57 -28.64
C LYS A 431 -9.91 -28.85 -28.76
N ASN A 432 -10.30 -29.42 -27.63
CA ASN A 432 -11.09 -30.64 -27.59
C ASN A 432 -12.59 -30.31 -27.71
N ARG A 433 -13.11 -30.47 -28.90
CA ARG A 433 -14.49 -30.10 -29.22
C ARG A 433 -15.57 -31.00 -28.57
N SER A 434 -15.18 -32.18 -28.10
CA SER A 434 -16.06 -33.06 -27.34
C SER A 434 -16.37 -32.55 -25.92
N GLU A 435 -15.55 -31.60 -25.43
CA GLU A 435 -15.69 -30.97 -24.12
C GLU A 435 -16.48 -29.64 -24.17
N TRP A 436 -17.04 -29.29 -25.34
CA TRP A 436 -17.82 -28.06 -25.46
C TRP A 436 -19.20 -28.21 -24.82
N GLU A 437 -19.26 -27.80 -23.53
CA GLU A 437 -20.51 -27.81 -22.78
C GLU A 437 -21.25 -26.47 -22.85
N THR A 438 -20.51 -25.37 -22.99
CA THR A 438 -21.05 -24.03 -23.04
C THR A 438 -20.68 -23.31 -24.34
N PHE A 439 -21.40 -22.23 -24.58
CA PHE A 439 -21.18 -21.37 -25.74
C PHE A 439 -19.76 -20.76 -25.73
N ASP A 440 -19.24 -20.42 -24.54
CA ASP A 440 -17.94 -19.78 -24.34
C ASP A 440 -16.78 -20.71 -24.72
N ASN A 441 -16.95 -22.05 -24.63
CA ASN A 441 -15.93 -23.01 -25.02
C ASN A 441 -15.52 -22.92 -26.50
N ARG A 442 -16.37 -22.30 -27.34
CA ARG A 442 -16.13 -22.11 -28.77
C ARG A 442 -15.62 -20.71 -29.13
N GLN A 443 -15.40 -19.87 -28.14
CA GLN A 443 -15.03 -18.49 -28.36
C GLN A 443 -13.53 -18.29 -28.31
N LYS A 444 -13.09 -17.33 -29.11
CA LYS A 444 -11.76 -16.74 -29.07
C LYS A 444 -11.94 -15.26 -28.78
N GLY A 445 -11.24 -14.79 -27.78
CA GLY A 445 -11.34 -13.41 -27.33
C GLY A 445 -10.02 -12.68 -27.27
N ASN A 446 -10.09 -11.38 -27.52
CA ASN A 446 -8.99 -10.44 -27.28
C ASN A 446 -9.60 -9.17 -26.68
N ILE A 447 -9.57 -9.10 -25.36
CA ILE A 447 -10.12 -7.99 -24.58
C ILE A 447 -8.96 -7.13 -24.12
N LYS A 448 -9.00 -5.86 -24.44
CA LYS A 448 -8.04 -4.86 -23.99
C LYS A 448 -8.78 -3.75 -23.29
N MET A 449 -8.35 -3.42 -22.09
CA MET A 449 -8.91 -2.33 -21.33
C MET A 449 -7.78 -1.46 -20.77
N ALA A 450 -7.99 -0.16 -20.77
CA ALA A 450 -7.12 0.81 -20.13
C ALA A 450 -7.96 1.79 -19.34
N LYS A 451 -7.61 2.04 -18.10
CA LYS A 451 -8.25 3.02 -17.24
C LYS A 451 -7.17 3.86 -16.58
N ALA A 452 -7.39 5.16 -16.50
CA ALA A 452 -6.47 6.05 -15.83
C ALA A 452 -7.22 7.24 -15.23
N ALA A 453 -6.68 7.76 -14.16
CA ALA A 453 -7.06 9.06 -13.63
C ALA A 453 -5.81 9.73 -13.04
N GLY A 454 -5.73 11.04 -13.17
CA GLY A 454 -4.62 11.76 -12.58
C GLY A 454 -4.85 13.27 -12.61
N GLY A 455 -4.24 13.94 -11.66
CA GLY A 455 -4.47 15.38 -11.55
C GLY A 455 -3.52 16.09 -10.59
N ILE A 456 -3.75 17.38 -10.50
CA ILE A 456 -3.08 18.29 -9.57
C ILE A 456 -4.12 18.80 -8.59
N THR A 457 -3.84 18.69 -7.31
CA THR A 457 -4.67 19.22 -6.23
C THR A 457 -3.90 20.30 -5.49
N HIS A 458 -4.54 21.43 -5.27
CA HIS A 458 -4.03 22.52 -4.46
C HIS A 458 -4.94 22.74 -3.26
N ARG A 459 -4.40 22.72 -2.06
CA ARG A 459 -5.07 23.09 -0.81
C ARG A 459 -4.43 24.33 -0.23
N TYR A 460 -5.22 25.37 -0.07
CA TYR A 460 -4.78 26.64 0.51
C TYR A 460 -5.60 26.99 1.74
N ASN A 461 -4.95 27.05 2.90
CA ASN A 461 -5.59 27.49 4.14
C ASN A 461 -5.59 29.02 4.18
N LEU A 462 -6.77 29.62 4.03
CA LEU A 462 -6.97 31.07 4.10
C LEU A 462 -6.87 31.57 5.54
N ALA A 463 -7.42 30.77 6.48
CA ALA A 463 -7.38 31.02 7.91
C ALA A 463 -7.36 29.68 8.66
N ARG A 464 -7.30 29.70 9.99
CA ARG A 464 -7.37 28.46 10.80
C ARG A 464 -8.70 27.71 10.65
N ASP A 465 -9.74 28.40 10.26
CA ASP A 465 -11.11 27.91 10.15
C ASP A 465 -11.62 27.85 8.69
N ALA A 466 -10.77 28.19 7.70
CA ALA A 466 -11.18 28.27 6.31
C ALA A 466 -10.08 27.82 5.34
N TYR A 467 -10.48 27.05 4.31
CA TYR A 467 -9.57 26.66 3.24
C TYR A 467 -10.29 26.51 1.91
N PHE A 468 -9.51 26.68 0.85
CA PHE A 468 -9.86 26.26 -0.51
C PHE A 468 -9.17 24.94 -0.84
N LYS A 469 -9.87 24.05 -1.54
CA LYS A 469 -9.28 22.90 -2.23
C LYS A 469 -9.72 22.95 -3.68
N THR A 470 -8.75 22.99 -4.59
CA THR A 470 -9.00 22.99 -6.04
C THR A 470 -8.24 21.82 -6.66
N SER A 471 -8.90 21.05 -7.48
CA SER A 471 -8.33 19.92 -8.21
C SER A 471 -8.63 20.05 -9.70
N LEU A 472 -7.59 19.93 -10.52
CA LEU A 472 -7.71 19.78 -11.97
C LEU A 472 -7.20 18.39 -12.34
N ALA A 473 -8.04 17.59 -12.98
CA ALA A 473 -7.74 16.20 -13.28
C ALA A 473 -8.27 15.81 -14.67
N ALA A 474 -7.68 14.74 -15.21
CA ALA A 474 -8.20 14.04 -16.36
C ALA A 474 -8.46 12.57 -15.97
N THR A 475 -9.54 12.00 -16.49
CA THR A 475 -9.85 10.58 -16.36
C THR A 475 -10.03 9.97 -17.73
N TYR A 476 -9.62 8.73 -17.88
CA TYR A 476 -9.64 8.03 -19.16
C TYR A 476 -10.11 6.59 -18.94
N SER A 477 -10.99 6.13 -19.83
CA SER A 477 -11.33 4.72 -19.94
C SER A 477 -11.42 4.30 -21.39
N ASP A 478 -10.84 3.15 -21.71
CA ASP A 478 -10.87 2.57 -23.04
C ASP A 478 -11.14 1.07 -22.92
N ASN A 479 -12.19 0.59 -23.55
CA ASN A 479 -12.60 -0.80 -23.52
C ASN A 479 -12.79 -1.30 -24.94
N ARG A 480 -12.04 -2.38 -25.33
CA ARG A 480 -12.00 -2.92 -26.69
C ARG A 480 -12.12 -4.45 -26.69
N PRO A 481 -13.27 -5.01 -26.34
CA PRO A 481 -13.49 -6.44 -26.50
C PRO A 481 -13.70 -6.80 -27.97
N LYS A 482 -12.94 -7.80 -28.42
CA LYS A 482 -13.16 -8.50 -29.70
C LYS A 482 -13.35 -9.96 -29.39
N VAL A 483 -14.52 -10.50 -29.76
CA VAL A 483 -14.87 -11.90 -29.57
C VAL A 483 -15.31 -12.49 -30.90
N GLU A 484 -14.72 -13.62 -31.21
CA GLU A 484 -15.02 -14.42 -32.40
C GLU A 484 -15.47 -15.82 -31.94
N GLN A 485 -16.32 -16.47 -32.72
CA GLN A 485 -16.87 -17.77 -32.39
C GLN A 485 -16.71 -18.76 -33.54
N LEU A 486 -16.36 -20.00 -33.22
CA LEU A 486 -16.34 -21.10 -34.19
C LEU A 486 -17.76 -21.45 -34.65
N LEU A 487 -17.94 -21.55 -35.96
CA LEU A 487 -19.21 -21.84 -36.62
C LEU A 487 -19.83 -23.20 -36.27
N GLY A 488 -19.06 -24.16 -35.82
CA GLY A 488 -19.52 -25.49 -35.43
C GLY A 488 -18.36 -26.42 -35.09
N GLN A 489 -18.70 -27.64 -34.70
CA GLN A 489 -17.69 -28.59 -34.24
C GLN A 489 -16.65 -28.97 -35.31
N ASN A 490 -17.00 -28.92 -36.58
CA ASN A 490 -16.14 -29.30 -37.71
C ASN A 490 -15.57 -28.10 -38.48
N SER A 491 -15.84 -26.88 -38.03
CA SER A 491 -15.39 -25.66 -38.69
C SER A 491 -14.04 -25.19 -38.16
N SER A 492 -13.21 -24.62 -39.03
CA SER A 492 -12.02 -23.85 -38.66
C SER A 492 -12.26 -22.35 -38.78
N TYR A 493 -13.44 -21.95 -39.18
CA TYR A 493 -13.81 -20.55 -39.42
C TYR A 493 -14.38 -19.91 -38.16
N TYR A 494 -13.83 -18.77 -37.79
CA TYR A 494 -14.35 -17.90 -36.75
C TYR A 494 -15.20 -16.81 -37.35
N LEU A 495 -16.36 -16.56 -36.75
CA LEU A 495 -17.20 -15.42 -37.05
C LEU A 495 -17.08 -14.38 -35.93
N PRO A 496 -16.98 -13.09 -36.25
CA PRO A 496 -17.00 -12.05 -35.25
C PRO A 496 -18.37 -11.99 -34.54
N VAL A 497 -18.35 -11.94 -33.22
CA VAL A 497 -19.56 -11.89 -32.37
C VAL A 497 -19.65 -10.54 -31.67
N VAL A 498 -18.52 -10.03 -31.18
CA VAL A 498 -18.42 -8.72 -30.55
C VAL A 498 -17.20 -8.01 -31.14
N ASP A 499 -17.38 -6.77 -31.56
CA ASP A 499 -16.28 -5.82 -31.85
C ASP A 499 -16.71 -4.47 -31.32
N MET A 500 -16.17 -4.10 -30.16
CA MET A 500 -16.54 -2.88 -29.47
C MET A 500 -15.32 -1.99 -29.25
N LYS A 501 -15.55 -0.71 -29.40
CA LYS A 501 -14.69 0.36 -28.92
C LYS A 501 -15.53 1.30 -28.08
N SER A 502 -15.13 1.52 -26.83
CA SER A 502 -15.71 2.52 -25.94
C SER A 502 -14.57 3.30 -25.31
N THR A 503 -14.37 4.54 -25.73
CA THR A 503 -13.34 5.42 -25.21
C THR A 503 -13.99 6.64 -24.60
N ASN A 504 -13.65 6.96 -23.35
CA ASN A 504 -14.09 8.14 -22.64
C ASN A 504 -12.88 8.90 -22.09
N LEU A 505 -12.90 10.21 -22.21
CA LEU A 505 -11.91 11.12 -21.62
C LEU A 505 -12.67 12.28 -20.98
N ASP A 506 -12.51 12.42 -19.66
CA ASP A 506 -13.12 13.51 -18.93
C ASP A 506 -12.03 14.44 -18.39
N ILE A 507 -12.29 15.75 -18.48
CA ILE A 507 -11.46 16.79 -17.88
C ILE A 507 -12.28 17.46 -16.80
N VAL A 508 -11.80 17.38 -15.55
CA VAL A 508 -12.57 17.76 -14.36
C VAL A 508 -11.84 18.89 -13.62
N LEU A 509 -12.53 20.00 -13.43
CA LEU A 509 -12.16 21.05 -12.49
C LEU A 509 -13.13 21.00 -11.31
N ASN A 510 -12.60 20.68 -10.13
CA ASN A 510 -13.36 20.70 -8.88
C ASN A 510 -12.74 21.73 -7.94
N SER A 511 -13.54 22.67 -7.42
CA SER A 511 -13.07 23.66 -6.46
C SER A 511 -14.13 23.91 -5.40
N TYR A 512 -13.71 23.88 -4.13
CA TYR A 512 -14.61 24.20 -3.04
C TYR A 512 -13.94 25.03 -1.95
N PHE A 513 -14.77 25.80 -1.29
CA PHE A 513 -14.44 26.56 -0.11
C PHE A 513 -15.10 25.92 1.11
N ASN A 514 -14.32 25.65 2.13
CA ASN A 514 -14.79 25.12 3.40
C ASN A 514 -14.56 26.16 4.51
N LYS A 515 -15.60 26.46 5.26
CA LYS A 515 -15.55 27.43 6.37
C LYS A 515 -16.24 26.85 7.61
N LYS A 516 -15.48 26.80 8.69
CA LYS A 516 -15.99 26.53 10.02
C LYS A 516 -16.30 27.86 10.70
N TYR A 517 -17.57 28.20 10.84
CA TYR A 517 -17.99 29.45 11.47
C TYR A 517 -17.94 29.38 13.00
N SER A 518 -18.21 28.19 13.55
CA SER A 518 -18.15 27.90 14.98
C SER A 518 -18.04 26.40 15.21
N ALA A 519 -17.92 25.95 16.47
CA ALA A 519 -18.02 24.53 16.84
C ALA A 519 -19.34 23.87 16.39
N ARG A 520 -20.38 24.71 16.18
CA ARG A 520 -21.74 24.26 15.83
C ARG A 520 -22.09 24.45 14.34
N HIS A 521 -21.32 25.21 13.56
CA HIS A 521 -21.66 25.50 12.17
C HIS A 521 -20.45 25.41 11.26
N THR A 522 -20.52 24.54 10.29
CA THR A 522 -19.56 24.39 9.20
C THR A 522 -20.31 24.40 7.87
N ASN A 523 -19.79 25.12 6.89
CA ASN A 523 -20.29 25.13 5.52
C ASN A 523 -19.18 24.73 4.54
N ARG A 524 -19.57 23.98 3.52
CA ARG A 524 -18.76 23.69 2.32
C ARG A 524 -19.57 24.01 1.09
N SER A 525 -19.04 24.89 0.26
CA SER A 525 -19.66 25.26 -1.01
C SER A 525 -18.64 25.07 -2.14
N GLY A 526 -19.07 24.55 -3.25
CA GLY A 526 -18.17 24.24 -4.34
C GLY A 526 -18.84 24.16 -5.70
N ILE A 527 -17.98 24.07 -6.70
CA ILE A 527 -18.35 23.88 -8.11
C ILE A 527 -17.52 22.75 -8.70
N THR A 528 -18.14 22.01 -9.61
CA THR A 528 -17.47 21.00 -10.44
C THR A 528 -17.82 21.26 -11.89
N ILE A 529 -16.82 21.35 -12.75
CA ILE A 529 -16.96 21.48 -14.20
C ILE A 529 -16.33 20.23 -14.81
N THR A 530 -17.11 19.47 -15.57
CA THR A 530 -16.63 18.27 -16.25
C THR A 530 -16.86 18.40 -17.73
N GLY A 531 -15.80 18.38 -18.52
CA GLY A 531 -15.84 18.21 -19.97
C GLY A 531 -15.76 16.72 -20.28
N LEU A 532 -16.76 16.18 -20.93
CA LEU A 532 -16.90 14.79 -21.31
C LEU A 532 -16.63 14.63 -22.80
N LEU A 533 -15.70 13.75 -23.17
CA LEU A 533 -15.43 13.38 -24.55
C LEU A 533 -15.59 11.86 -24.69
N TYR A 534 -16.33 11.41 -25.69
CA TYR A 534 -16.53 9.99 -25.91
C TYR A 534 -16.40 9.61 -27.38
N ASP A 535 -15.99 8.37 -27.62
CA ASP A 535 -15.91 7.74 -28.94
C ASP A 535 -16.35 6.27 -28.81
N LEU A 536 -17.51 5.96 -29.42
CA LEU A 536 -18.18 4.67 -29.35
C LEU A 536 -18.30 4.07 -30.73
N ASP A 537 -17.92 2.79 -30.89
CA ASP A 537 -18.22 1.96 -32.05
C ASP A 537 -18.52 0.55 -31.53
N PHE A 538 -19.80 0.18 -31.54
CA PHE A 538 -20.24 -1.08 -30.98
C PHE A 538 -20.98 -1.90 -32.02
N ASN A 539 -20.39 -3.04 -32.36
CA ASN A 539 -20.93 -3.99 -33.31
C ASN A 539 -21.14 -5.34 -32.61
N LEU A 540 -22.28 -5.93 -32.77
CA LEU A 540 -22.70 -7.18 -32.15
C LEU A 540 -23.37 -8.09 -33.14
N SER A 541 -23.09 -9.39 -33.10
CA SER A 541 -23.92 -10.38 -33.79
C SER A 541 -25.24 -10.61 -33.02
N PRO A 542 -26.41 -10.42 -33.64
CA PRO A 542 -27.70 -10.42 -32.93
C PRO A 542 -28.07 -11.78 -32.33
N ASN A 543 -27.51 -12.86 -32.85
CA ASN A 543 -27.73 -14.20 -32.31
C ASN A 543 -26.39 -14.91 -32.15
N PHE A 544 -25.91 -14.96 -30.94
CA PHE A 544 -24.75 -15.74 -30.60
C PHE A 544 -24.87 -17.16 -31.16
N GLY A 545 -24.03 -17.52 -32.14
CA GLY A 545 -23.93 -18.85 -32.71
C GLY A 545 -24.76 -19.17 -33.96
N GLN A 546 -25.54 -18.23 -34.45
CA GLN A 546 -26.13 -18.30 -35.80
C GLN A 546 -25.29 -17.46 -36.76
N ASN A 547 -25.12 -17.90 -37.99
CA ASN A 547 -24.31 -17.25 -39.03
C ASN A 547 -24.90 -15.89 -39.49
N LEU A 548 -25.19 -15.02 -38.56
CA LEU A 548 -25.72 -13.71 -38.86
C LEU A 548 -24.60 -12.67 -38.87
N PRO A 549 -24.64 -11.74 -39.84
CA PRO A 549 -23.62 -10.69 -39.91
C PRO A 549 -23.69 -9.78 -38.70
N MET A 550 -22.54 -9.21 -38.37
CA MET A 550 -22.43 -8.17 -37.36
C MET A 550 -23.38 -7.01 -37.68
N GLN A 551 -24.14 -6.60 -36.70
CA GLN A 551 -24.94 -5.38 -36.74
C GLN A 551 -24.29 -4.27 -35.97
N LYS A 552 -24.28 -3.09 -36.54
CA LYS A 552 -23.84 -1.88 -35.86
C LYS A 552 -24.94 -1.42 -34.91
N ILE A 553 -24.67 -1.52 -33.62
CA ILE A 553 -25.60 -1.11 -32.57
C ILE A 553 -25.47 0.39 -32.27
N VAL A 554 -24.24 0.87 -32.13
CA VAL A 554 -23.93 2.27 -31.84
C VAL A 554 -22.66 2.66 -32.59
N LYS A 555 -22.65 3.84 -33.17
CA LYS A 555 -21.45 4.55 -33.61
C LYS A 555 -21.64 6.02 -33.40
N GLY A 556 -20.71 6.64 -32.67
CA GLY A 556 -20.75 8.07 -32.45
C GLY A 556 -19.60 8.54 -31.60
N ASN A 557 -19.24 9.77 -31.79
CA ASN A 557 -18.34 10.51 -30.95
C ASN A 557 -18.98 11.86 -30.62
N GLY A 558 -18.58 12.44 -29.53
CA GLY A 558 -19.11 13.73 -29.13
C GLY A 558 -18.43 14.27 -27.88
N GLU A 559 -18.90 15.45 -27.54
CA GLU A 559 -18.49 16.17 -26.35
C GLU A 559 -19.70 16.72 -25.61
N ALA A 560 -19.60 16.79 -24.30
CA ALA A 560 -20.60 17.41 -23.44
C ALA A 560 -19.92 18.10 -22.27
N MET A 561 -20.58 19.04 -21.66
CA MET A 561 -20.11 19.71 -20.46
C MET A 561 -21.17 19.62 -19.37
N VAL A 562 -20.73 19.25 -18.17
CA VAL A 562 -21.57 19.21 -16.98
C VAL A 562 -21.05 20.24 -15.99
N LEU A 563 -21.93 21.14 -15.55
CA LEU A 563 -21.66 22.11 -14.50
C LEU A 563 -22.51 21.77 -13.29
N SER A 564 -21.85 21.56 -12.15
CA SER A 564 -22.49 21.29 -10.86
C SER A 564 -22.05 22.32 -9.84
N ALA A 565 -22.99 22.82 -9.03
CA ALA A 565 -22.69 23.67 -7.89
C ALA A 565 -23.43 23.15 -6.67
N TYR A 566 -22.82 23.25 -5.52
CA TYR A 566 -23.42 22.82 -4.28
C TYR A 566 -23.06 23.71 -3.10
N SER A 567 -23.89 23.69 -2.08
CA SER A 567 -23.62 24.25 -0.78
C SER A 567 -24.18 23.31 0.28
N ASN A 568 -23.35 22.93 1.22
CA ASN A 568 -23.71 22.04 2.32
C ASN A 568 -23.37 22.73 3.65
N SER A 569 -24.36 22.85 4.54
CA SER A 569 -24.19 23.40 5.90
C SER A 569 -24.58 22.38 6.93
N ILE A 570 -23.72 22.18 7.92
CA ILE A 570 -24.01 21.38 9.09
C ILE A 570 -24.17 22.29 10.29
N PHE A 571 -25.30 22.14 10.99
CA PHE A 571 -25.61 22.80 12.25
C PHE A 571 -25.77 21.73 13.33
N LYS A 572 -24.97 21.82 14.39
CA LYS A 572 -25.16 21.05 15.61
C LYS A 572 -26.10 21.80 16.51
N LEU A 573 -27.37 21.40 16.58
CA LEU A 573 -28.39 22.07 17.42
C LEU A 573 -28.18 21.71 18.88
N THR A 574 -27.89 20.44 19.15
CA THR A 574 -27.49 19.90 20.44
C THR A 574 -26.24 19.04 20.26
N ASP A 575 -25.73 18.44 21.33
CA ASP A 575 -24.56 17.55 21.24
C ASP A 575 -24.92 16.18 20.65
N GLU A 576 -26.21 15.88 20.53
CA GLU A 576 -26.73 14.65 19.94
C GLU A 576 -27.37 14.88 18.56
N LEU A 577 -27.66 16.12 18.19
CA LEU A 577 -28.32 16.55 16.93
C LEU A 577 -27.52 17.67 16.23
#